data_f8a41319019ff0289038c392317ef831
#
_entry.id   f8a41319019ff0289038c392317ef831
#
_cell.length_a   1.000
_cell.length_b   1.000
_cell.length_c   1.000
_cell.angle_alpha   90.00
_cell.angle_beta   90.00
_cell.angle_gamma   90.00
#
_symmetry.space_group_name_H-M   'P 1'
#
loop_
_entity.id
_entity.type
_entity.pdbx_description
1 polymer ?
#
loop_
_entity_poly.entity_id
_entity_poly.type
_entity_poly.pdbx_seq_one_letter_code
_entity_poly.pdbx_strand_id
1 'polypeptide(L)'
;MKNKLTYIIDDDKLSVKLMSLLIAKNEFCEEIHPFFNPQVALDALIKNHAENKRLPDAILLDLNMPVMDGWQFLDEFILLPIKKEISIFIVTSSIDPADIEMAKKYDVVKSYIMKPITNEKLNALCILIGEIN
;
A
#
# COMPACT_ATOMS: atom_id res chain seq x y z
N MET A 1 13.29 0.84 -13.39
CA MET A 1 12.77 0.73 -12.01
C MET A 1 11.60 -0.25 -11.99
N LYS A 2 11.66 -1.25 -11.12
CA LYS A 2 10.60 -2.26 -11.05
C LYS A 2 9.29 -1.71 -10.47
N ASN A 3 9.39 -0.83 -9.48
CA ASN A 3 8.24 -0.17 -8.90
C ASN A 3 7.97 1.13 -9.64
N LYS A 4 7.01 1.11 -10.55
CA LYS A 4 6.67 2.27 -11.36
C LYS A 4 5.59 3.12 -10.74
N LEU A 5 4.60 2.48 -10.12
CA LEU A 5 3.44 3.16 -9.56
C LEU A 5 3.14 2.61 -8.17
N THR A 6 2.98 3.50 -7.20
CA THR A 6 2.59 3.15 -5.84
C THR A 6 1.32 3.90 -5.46
N TYR A 7 0.35 3.18 -4.92
CA TYR A 7 -0.81 3.79 -4.28
C TYR A 7 -0.49 3.97 -2.80
N ILE A 8 -0.89 5.11 -2.25
CA ILE A 8 -0.85 5.33 -0.80
C ILE A 8 -2.29 5.48 -0.35
N ILE A 9 -2.75 4.58 0.52
CA ILE A 9 -4.12 4.61 1.04
C ILE A 9 -4.06 4.92 2.53
N ASP A 10 -4.41 6.15 2.87
CA ASP A 10 -4.31 6.67 4.23
C ASP A 10 -5.16 7.93 4.30
N ASP A 11 -6.05 8.03 5.30
CA ASP A 11 -6.93 9.19 5.43
C ASP A 11 -6.24 10.41 6.08
N ASP A 12 -5.06 10.21 6.66
CA ASP A 12 -4.28 11.28 7.27
C ASP A 12 -3.42 11.98 6.22
N LYS A 13 -3.82 13.19 5.85
CA LYS A 13 -3.11 13.97 4.81
C LYS A 13 -1.67 14.26 5.17
N LEU A 14 -1.36 14.48 6.45
CA LEU A 14 0.02 14.72 6.88
C LEU A 14 0.87 13.46 6.68
N SER A 15 0.36 12.30 7.06
CA SER A 15 1.05 11.03 6.83
C SER A 15 1.34 10.80 5.35
N VAL A 16 0.35 11.06 4.50
CA VAL A 16 0.50 10.92 3.04
C VAL A 16 1.60 11.85 2.53
N LYS A 17 1.60 13.09 2.98
CA LYS A 17 2.61 14.07 2.56
C LYS A 17 4.02 13.62 2.97
N LEU A 18 4.20 13.18 4.20
CA LEU A 18 5.49 12.73 4.70
C LEU A 18 5.97 11.49 3.96
N MET A 19 5.10 10.52 3.74
CA MET A 19 5.44 9.32 2.97
C MET A 19 5.82 9.68 1.53
N SER A 20 5.06 10.58 0.91
CA SER A 20 5.33 11.00 -0.47
C SER A 20 6.70 11.67 -0.61
N LEU A 21 7.09 12.51 0.37
CA LEU A 21 8.40 13.14 0.37
C LEU A 21 9.53 12.12 0.50
N LEU A 22 9.38 11.14 1.40
CA LEU A 22 10.38 10.09 1.59
C LEU A 22 10.49 9.20 0.35
N ILE A 23 9.36 8.87 -0.25
CA ILE A 23 9.32 8.05 -1.47
C ILE A 23 10.06 8.76 -2.61
N ALA A 24 9.81 10.05 -2.80
CA ALA A 24 10.49 10.82 -3.82
C ALA A 24 11.99 10.91 -3.57
N LYS A 25 12.39 11.16 -2.31
CA LYS A 25 13.80 11.27 -1.93
C LYS A 25 14.58 9.98 -2.16
N ASN A 26 13.96 8.83 -1.89
CA ASN A 26 14.61 7.52 -1.97
C ASN A 26 14.36 6.80 -3.29
N GLU A 27 13.71 7.45 -4.23
CA GLU A 27 13.41 6.88 -5.55
C GLU A 27 12.72 5.51 -5.45
N PHE A 28 11.79 5.39 -4.51
CA PHE A 28 11.06 4.14 -4.27
C PHE A 28 10.22 3.72 -5.49
N CYS A 29 9.62 4.69 -6.17
CA CYS A 29 8.84 4.47 -7.39
C CYS A 29 8.87 5.72 -8.27
N GLU A 30 8.39 5.57 -9.51
CA GLU A 30 8.36 6.67 -10.45
C GLU A 30 7.17 7.60 -10.24
N GLU A 31 6.03 7.05 -9.80
CA GLU A 31 4.79 7.80 -9.66
C GLU A 31 4.01 7.35 -8.42
N ILE A 32 3.39 8.32 -7.75
CA ILE A 32 2.60 8.10 -6.54
C ILE A 32 1.18 8.56 -6.78
N HIS A 33 0.18 7.73 -6.43
CA HIS A 33 -1.23 8.11 -6.44
C HIS A 33 -1.78 7.96 -5.03
N PRO A 34 -2.03 9.07 -4.31
CA PRO A 34 -2.60 9.00 -2.96
C PRO A 34 -4.11 8.87 -2.99
N PHE A 35 -4.64 8.10 -2.06
CA PHE A 35 -6.07 7.95 -1.84
C PHE A 35 -6.33 8.15 -0.36
N PHE A 36 -7.24 9.06 -0.04
CA PHE A 36 -7.61 9.38 1.34
C PHE A 36 -8.82 8.58 1.81
N ASN A 37 -9.33 7.72 0.95
CA ASN A 37 -10.48 6.87 1.19
C ASN A 37 -10.24 5.51 0.51
N PRO A 38 -10.33 4.39 1.24
CA PRO A 38 -10.06 3.09 0.66
C PRO A 38 -11.07 2.66 -0.40
N GLN A 39 -12.31 3.09 -0.31
CA GLN A 39 -13.31 2.75 -1.34
C GLN A 39 -12.96 3.40 -2.68
N VAL A 40 -12.47 4.63 -2.65
CA VAL A 40 -12.02 5.32 -3.87
C VAL A 40 -10.86 4.57 -4.52
N ALA A 41 -9.94 4.04 -3.69
CA ALA A 41 -8.83 3.23 -4.19
C ALA A 41 -9.31 1.93 -4.84
N LEU A 42 -10.27 1.25 -4.21
CA LEU A 42 -10.87 0.04 -4.80
C LEU A 42 -11.54 0.35 -6.14
N ASP A 43 -12.31 1.43 -6.19
CA ASP A 43 -12.98 1.85 -7.43
C ASP A 43 -11.97 2.13 -8.54
N ALA A 44 -10.85 2.77 -8.19
CA ALA A 44 -9.78 3.03 -9.15
C ALA A 44 -9.15 1.74 -9.67
N LEU A 45 -8.92 0.77 -8.79
CA LEU A 45 -8.37 -0.54 -9.18
C LEU A 45 -9.32 -1.27 -10.14
N ILE A 46 -10.59 -1.29 -9.81
CA ILE A 46 -11.61 -1.95 -10.63
C ILE A 46 -11.71 -1.30 -12.00
N LYS A 47 -11.77 0.02 -12.04
CA LYS A 47 -11.87 0.79 -13.28
C LYS A 47 -10.64 0.60 -14.15
N ASN A 48 -9.45 0.73 -13.58
CA ASN A 48 -8.21 0.62 -14.34
C ASN A 48 -8.01 -0.80 -14.88
N HIS A 49 -8.39 -1.81 -14.11
CA HIS A 49 -8.34 -3.19 -14.58
C HIS A 49 -9.29 -3.39 -15.77
N ALA A 50 -10.53 -2.91 -15.67
CA ALA A 50 -11.52 -3.06 -16.73
C ALA A 50 -11.13 -2.33 -18.03
N GLU A 51 -10.44 -1.19 -17.90
CA GLU A 51 -10.03 -0.38 -19.04
C GLU A 51 -8.62 -0.68 -19.54
N ASN A 52 -7.98 -1.71 -19.01
CA ASN A 52 -6.58 -2.08 -19.30
C ASN A 52 -5.61 -0.93 -19.07
N LYS A 53 -5.89 -0.10 -18.07
CA LYS A 53 -4.99 0.97 -17.65
C LYS A 53 -4.02 0.46 -16.60
N ARG A 54 -3.00 1.27 -16.32
CA ARG A 54 -1.93 0.88 -15.41
C ARG A 54 -2.43 0.66 -13.98
N LEU A 55 -2.01 -0.46 -13.41
CA LEU A 55 -2.26 -0.81 -12.02
C LEU A 55 -0.99 -0.58 -11.19
N PRO A 56 -1.11 -0.36 -9.88
CA PRO A 56 0.08 -0.14 -9.06
C PRO A 56 0.92 -1.42 -8.92
N ASP A 57 2.21 -1.23 -8.69
CA ASP A 57 3.12 -2.32 -8.33
C ASP A 57 3.13 -2.54 -6.83
N ALA A 58 2.86 -1.48 -6.07
CA ALA A 58 2.84 -1.52 -4.62
C ALA A 58 1.71 -0.65 -4.08
N ILE A 59 1.21 -1.03 -2.90
CA ILE A 59 0.23 -0.26 -2.14
C ILE A 59 0.74 -0.12 -0.71
N LEU A 60 0.84 1.12 -0.25
CA LEU A 60 1.10 1.42 1.16
C LEU A 60 -0.25 1.67 1.81
N LEU A 61 -0.64 0.82 2.75
CA LEU A 61 -1.98 0.79 3.31
C LEU A 61 -1.98 1.03 4.80
N ASP A 62 -2.73 2.03 5.26
CA ASP A 62 -2.98 2.20 6.69
C ASP A 62 -4.18 1.34 7.11
N LEU A 63 -4.16 0.88 8.36
CA LEU A 63 -5.24 0.07 8.92
C LEU A 63 -6.37 0.91 9.51
N ASN A 64 -6.01 2.02 10.15
CA ASN A 64 -6.97 2.81 10.93
C ASN A 64 -7.57 3.94 10.10
N MET A 65 -8.67 3.64 9.42
CA MET A 65 -9.42 4.61 8.63
C MET A 65 -10.90 4.52 8.98
N PRO A 66 -11.64 5.64 8.94
CA PRO A 66 -13.08 5.62 9.22
C PRO A 66 -13.86 4.94 8.09
N VAL A 67 -15.01 4.41 8.43
CA VAL A 67 -15.98 3.75 7.53
C VAL A 67 -15.47 2.40 7.01
N MET A 68 -14.39 2.40 6.23
CA MET A 68 -13.76 1.18 5.75
C MET A 68 -12.29 1.19 6.22
N ASP A 69 -11.90 0.25 7.07
CA ASP A 69 -10.53 0.13 7.54
C ASP A 69 -9.67 -0.69 6.55
N GLY A 70 -8.39 -0.82 6.88
CA GLY A 70 -7.45 -1.54 6.01
C GLY A 70 -7.79 -3.02 5.86
N TRP A 71 -8.34 -3.66 6.88
CA TRP A 71 -8.72 -5.07 6.80
C TRP A 71 -9.89 -5.27 5.84
N GLN A 72 -10.88 -4.39 5.91
CA GLN A 72 -12.01 -4.42 4.99
C GLN A 72 -11.57 -4.16 3.56
N PHE A 73 -10.62 -3.24 3.37
CA PHE A 73 -10.02 -3.01 2.06
C PHE A 73 -9.35 -4.28 1.53
N LEU A 74 -8.56 -4.97 2.36
CA LEU A 74 -7.88 -6.20 1.96
C LEU A 74 -8.86 -7.31 1.59
N ASP A 75 -9.94 -7.46 2.34
CA ASP A 75 -10.95 -8.46 2.05
C ASP A 75 -11.61 -8.24 0.69
N GLU A 76 -11.85 -6.99 0.32
CA GLU A 76 -12.38 -6.65 -0.99
C GLU A 76 -11.31 -6.79 -2.08
N PHE A 77 -10.07 -6.37 -1.78
CA PHE A 77 -8.97 -6.41 -2.73
C PHE A 77 -8.67 -7.82 -3.22
N ILE A 78 -8.63 -8.80 -2.32
CA ILE A 78 -8.28 -10.17 -2.69
C ILE A 78 -9.34 -10.84 -3.57
N LEU A 79 -10.56 -10.27 -3.62
CA LEU A 79 -11.64 -10.76 -4.47
C LEU A 79 -11.59 -10.19 -5.89
N LEU A 80 -10.74 -9.18 -6.14
CA LEU A 80 -10.65 -8.57 -7.45
C LEU A 80 -9.98 -9.53 -8.45
N PRO A 81 -10.45 -9.56 -9.71
CA PRO A 81 -9.89 -10.46 -10.72
C PRO A 81 -8.61 -9.90 -11.35
N ILE A 82 -7.72 -9.36 -10.52
CA ILE A 82 -6.46 -8.78 -10.97
C ILE A 82 -5.38 -9.85 -10.91
N LYS A 83 -4.76 -10.12 -12.06
CA LYS A 83 -3.70 -11.14 -12.15
C LYS A 83 -2.32 -10.59 -11.86
N LYS A 84 -2.13 -9.27 -12.06
CA LYS A 84 -0.85 -8.64 -11.74
C LYS A 84 -0.55 -8.79 -10.27
N GLU A 85 0.70 -9.14 -9.95
CA GLU A 85 1.13 -9.18 -8.55
C GLU A 85 1.32 -7.77 -8.04
N ILE A 86 0.53 -7.41 -7.02
CA ILE A 86 0.60 -6.13 -6.36
C ILE A 86 1.04 -6.39 -4.93
N SER A 87 2.17 -5.81 -4.55
CA SER A 87 2.70 -5.99 -3.19
C SER A 87 2.06 -4.97 -2.25
N ILE A 88 1.43 -5.45 -1.18
CA ILE A 88 0.83 -4.58 -0.18
C ILE A 88 1.73 -4.51 1.03
N PHE A 89 2.04 -3.28 1.45
CA PHE A 89 2.80 -3.01 2.66
C PHE A 89 1.90 -2.23 3.61
N ILE A 90 1.68 -2.77 4.81
CA ILE A 90 0.91 -2.07 5.83
C ILE A 90 1.82 -1.04 6.49
N VAL A 91 1.38 0.21 6.55
CA VAL A 91 2.09 1.31 7.22
C VAL A 91 1.11 1.97 8.15
N THR A 92 1.21 1.67 9.44
CA THR A 92 0.20 2.06 10.42
C THR A 92 0.83 2.44 11.75
N SER A 93 0.11 3.20 12.57
CA SER A 93 0.52 3.49 13.94
C SER A 93 0.09 2.41 14.94
N SER A 94 -0.64 1.40 14.49
CA SER A 94 -1.06 0.30 15.37
C SER A 94 0.13 -0.56 15.80
N ILE A 95 0.26 -0.76 17.10
CA ILE A 95 1.26 -1.67 17.68
C ILE A 95 0.60 -2.92 18.29
N ASP A 96 -0.69 -3.12 18.02
CA ASP A 96 -1.43 -4.24 18.56
C ASP A 96 -0.93 -5.55 17.95
N PRO A 97 -0.47 -6.51 18.78
CA PRO A 97 -0.03 -7.80 18.28
C PRO A 97 -1.08 -8.54 17.45
N ALA A 98 -2.37 -8.30 17.73
CA ALA A 98 -3.45 -8.92 16.97
C ALA A 98 -3.45 -8.45 15.52
N ASP A 99 -3.14 -7.19 15.26
CA ASP A 99 -3.03 -6.66 13.90
C ASP A 99 -1.83 -7.26 13.18
N ILE A 100 -0.71 -7.40 13.86
CA ILE A 100 0.50 -7.98 13.28
C ILE A 100 0.25 -9.44 12.89
N GLU A 101 -0.41 -10.20 13.74
CA GLU A 101 -0.77 -11.60 13.45
C GLU A 101 -1.79 -11.69 12.32
N MET A 102 -2.76 -10.78 12.29
CA MET A 102 -3.76 -10.73 11.22
C MET A 102 -3.10 -10.52 9.86
N ALA A 103 -2.10 -9.64 9.80
CA ALA A 103 -1.39 -9.34 8.56
C ALA A 103 -0.77 -10.60 7.93
N LYS A 104 -0.31 -11.54 8.74
CA LYS A 104 0.32 -12.78 8.27
C LYS A 104 -0.65 -13.70 7.54
N LYS A 105 -1.96 -13.49 7.69
CA LYS A 105 -2.99 -14.30 7.04
C LYS A 105 -3.25 -13.88 5.59
N TYR A 106 -2.74 -12.73 5.17
CA TYR A 106 -2.93 -12.22 3.82
C TYR A 106 -1.63 -12.36 3.03
N ASP A 107 -1.62 -13.26 2.04
CA ASP A 107 -0.43 -13.51 1.22
C ASP A 107 0.02 -12.26 0.45
N VAL A 108 -0.91 -11.35 0.14
CA VAL A 108 -0.59 -10.13 -0.58
C VAL A 108 0.15 -9.11 0.29
N VAL A 109 0.08 -9.25 1.61
CA VAL A 109 0.77 -8.36 2.55
C VAL A 109 2.20 -8.85 2.73
N LYS A 110 3.15 -8.06 2.25
CA LYS A 110 4.57 -8.43 2.23
C LYS A 110 5.35 -7.89 3.42
N SER A 111 4.86 -6.86 4.07
CA SER A 111 5.51 -6.32 5.27
C SER A 111 4.52 -5.50 6.10
N TYR A 112 4.80 -5.38 7.39
CA TYR A 112 4.04 -4.58 8.35
C TYR A 112 4.99 -3.57 8.97
N ILE A 113 4.74 -2.30 8.75
CA ILE A 113 5.62 -1.22 9.19
C ILE A 113 4.86 -0.30 10.15
N MET A 114 5.45 -0.07 11.31
CA MET A 114 4.91 0.90 12.26
C MET A 114 5.37 2.31 11.90
N LYS A 115 4.42 3.26 11.91
CA LYS A 115 4.75 4.67 11.71
C LYS A 115 5.62 5.20 12.86
N PRO A 116 6.49 6.18 12.61
CA PRO A 116 6.71 6.84 11.32
C PRO A 116 7.57 5.98 10.39
N ILE A 117 7.30 6.11 9.08
CA ILE A 117 8.17 5.48 8.08
C ILE A 117 9.48 6.27 8.05
N THR A 118 10.59 5.55 7.89
CA THR A 118 11.93 6.14 7.84
C THR A 118 12.63 5.77 6.53
N ASN A 119 13.75 6.43 6.23
CA ASN A 119 14.55 6.07 5.07
C ASN A 119 14.96 4.60 5.10
N GLU A 120 15.37 4.11 6.25
CA GLU A 120 15.80 2.72 6.43
C GLU A 120 14.66 1.74 6.16
N LYS A 121 13.47 2.02 6.72
CA LYS A 121 12.29 1.18 6.50
C LYS A 121 11.90 1.17 5.02
N LEU A 122 11.94 2.34 4.38
CA LEU A 122 11.61 2.44 2.96
C LEU A 122 12.61 1.70 2.09
N ASN A 123 13.90 1.81 2.39
CA ASN A 123 14.93 1.07 1.66
C ASN A 123 14.74 -0.43 1.78
N ALA A 124 14.32 -0.92 2.95
CA ALA A 124 14.00 -2.34 3.14
C ALA A 124 12.85 -2.77 2.23
N LEU A 125 11.85 -1.92 2.04
CA LEU A 125 10.76 -2.20 1.10
C LEU A 125 11.23 -2.23 -0.35
N CYS A 126 12.16 -1.35 -0.72
CA CYS A 126 12.75 -1.35 -2.06
C CYS A 126 13.42 -2.69 -2.37
N ILE A 127 14.18 -3.20 -1.42
CA ILE A 127 14.85 -4.50 -1.55
C ILE A 127 13.81 -5.60 -1.69
N LEU A 128 12.78 -5.58 -0.85
CA LEU A 128 11.74 -6.58 -0.86
C LEU A 128 10.99 -6.62 -2.20
N ILE A 129 10.65 -5.47 -2.76
CA ILE A 129 10.00 -5.39 -4.07
C ILE A 129 10.93 -5.95 -5.15
N GLY A 130 12.23 -5.64 -5.06
CA GLY A 130 13.23 -6.16 -6.00
C GLY A 130 13.33 -7.67 -5.98
N GLU A 131 13.17 -8.30 -4.82
CA GLU A 131 13.21 -9.75 -4.66
C GLU A 131 11.93 -10.42 -5.17
N ILE A 132 10.76 -9.77 -4.95
CA ILE A 132 9.46 -10.31 -5.33
C ILE A 132 9.25 -10.21 -6.85
N ASN A 133 9.61 -9.08 -7.42
CA ASN A 133 9.39 -8.77 -8.84
C ASN A 133 10.62 -9.12 -9.67
#